data_3b04a86635e6a3a3c77851c8da52a86a
#
_entry.id   3b04a86635e6a3a3c77851c8da52a86a
#
_cell.length_a   1.000
_cell.length_b   1.000
_cell.length_c   1.000
_cell.angle_alpha   90.00
_cell.angle_beta   90.00
_cell.angle_gamma   90.00
#
_symmetry.space_group_name_H-M   'P 1'
#
loop_
_entity.id
_entity.type
_entity.pdbx_description
1 polymer ?
#
loop_
_entity_poly.entity_id
_entity_poly.type
_entity_poly.pdbx_seq_one_letter_code
_entity_poly.pdbx_strand_id
1 'polypeptide(L)'
;LDNQSNALFLSLMYENIKGKEITIPARTYPSVPCEIIHAGGKVKFRPVEGLTLKGAYQLEPTKVWDSALRFTYDMYIPNTHMCISFTGPYKHFKLGKGGAILTDDYKAYLWFKRARNSGRRECSYHDDNFDMLGWNMYMMPELATRGLLLMRQFYNLPDMKPKHNEDLELPYPDLSKFEVYTR
;
A
#
# COMPACT_ATOMS: atom_id res chain seq x y z
N LEU A 1 -4.27 -8.07 -0.14
CA LEU A 1 -2.91 -8.33 -0.63
C LEU A 1 -2.03 -8.93 0.46
N ASP A 2 -1.00 -9.65 0.07
CA ASP A 2 -0.06 -10.30 1.00
C ASP A 2 0.81 -9.30 1.78
N ASN A 3 1.04 -8.09 1.28
CA ASN A 3 1.72 -7.00 1.98
C ASN A 3 1.42 -5.63 1.35
N GLN A 4 1.83 -4.55 2.02
CA GLN A 4 1.61 -3.18 1.56
C GLN A 4 2.59 -2.78 0.44
N SER A 5 3.79 -3.32 0.38
CA SER A 5 4.73 -3.04 -0.73
C SER A 5 4.12 -3.47 -2.06
N ASN A 6 3.51 -4.67 -2.10
CA ASN A 6 2.78 -5.13 -3.29
C ASN A 6 1.52 -4.30 -3.58
N ALA A 7 0.88 -3.71 -2.56
CA ALA A 7 -0.21 -2.76 -2.77
C ALA A 7 0.29 -1.48 -3.47
N LEU A 8 1.43 -0.94 -3.03
CA LEU A 8 2.09 0.20 -3.69
C LEU A 8 2.47 -0.15 -5.14
N PHE A 9 3.16 -1.28 -5.33
CA PHE A 9 3.56 -1.73 -6.66
C PHE A 9 2.38 -1.82 -7.64
N LEU A 10 1.31 -2.53 -7.25
CA LEU A 10 0.14 -2.67 -8.12
C LEU A 10 -0.53 -1.33 -8.40
N SER A 11 -0.61 -0.44 -7.40
CA SER A 11 -1.19 0.90 -7.59
C SER A 11 -0.35 1.73 -8.57
N LEU A 12 0.98 1.68 -8.48
CA LEU A 12 1.90 2.36 -9.39
C LEU A 12 1.85 1.75 -10.81
N MET A 13 1.67 0.43 -10.93
CA MET A 13 1.45 -0.23 -12.22
C MET A 13 0.15 0.20 -12.87
N TYR A 14 -0.94 0.32 -12.09
CA TYR A 14 -2.23 0.83 -12.58
C TYR A 14 -2.13 2.28 -13.07
N GLU A 15 -1.42 3.15 -12.34
CA GLU A 15 -1.16 4.54 -12.71
C GLU A 15 -0.18 4.70 -13.90
N ASN A 16 0.40 3.60 -14.38
CA ASN A 16 1.35 3.57 -15.49
C ASN A 16 2.45 4.63 -15.35
N ILE A 17 3.28 4.46 -14.32
CA ILE A 17 4.34 5.40 -13.97
C ILE A 17 5.65 5.19 -14.75
N LYS A 18 5.68 4.28 -15.72
CA LYS A 18 6.89 3.97 -16.49
C LYS A 18 7.52 5.25 -17.08
N GLY A 19 8.79 5.48 -16.72
CA GLY A 19 9.56 6.65 -17.13
C GLY A 19 9.22 7.97 -16.42
N LYS A 20 8.19 8.00 -15.57
CA LYS A 20 7.80 9.20 -14.82
C LYS A 20 8.65 9.37 -13.56
N GLU A 21 8.89 10.62 -13.17
CA GLU A 21 9.50 10.97 -11.89
C GLU A 21 8.43 11.00 -10.80
N ILE A 22 8.69 10.29 -9.70
CA ILE A 22 7.79 10.17 -8.55
C ILE A 22 8.46 10.74 -7.31
N THR A 23 7.87 11.78 -6.76
CA THR A 23 8.40 12.48 -5.59
C THR A 23 7.86 11.86 -4.30
N ILE A 24 8.78 11.47 -3.41
CA ILE A 24 8.48 10.89 -2.10
C ILE A 24 9.32 11.53 -1.01
N PRO A 25 8.93 11.43 0.27
CA PRO A 25 9.78 11.86 1.39
C PRO A 25 11.12 11.12 1.40
N ALA A 26 12.21 11.84 1.68
CA ALA A 26 13.54 11.23 1.80
C ALA A 26 13.62 10.22 2.96
N ARG A 27 12.81 10.41 3.99
CA ARG A 27 12.67 9.48 5.12
C ARG A 27 11.39 8.69 4.97
N THR A 28 11.51 7.48 4.49
CA THR A 28 10.39 6.55 4.32
C THR A 28 10.88 5.10 4.42
N TYR A 29 9.94 4.15 4.40
CA TYR A 29 10.29 2.74 4.41
C TYR A 29 10.98 2.34 3.09
N PRO A 30 12.09 1.57 3.12
CA PRO A 30 12.91 1.26 1.94
C PRO A 30 12.16 0.61 0.77
N SER A 31 11.04 -0.09 1.01
CA SER A 31 10.28 -0.68 -0.10
C SER A 31 9.62 0.37 -1.01
N VAL A 32 9.36 1.58 -0.52
CA VAL A 32 8.65 2.59 -1.32
C VAL A 32 9.44 2.99 -2.56
N PRO A 33 10.71 3.43 -2.46
CA PRO A 33 11.52 3.69 -3.66
C PRO A 33 11.76 2.42 -4.49
N CYS A 34 11.89 1.24 -3.86
CA CYS A 34 12.00 -0.01 -4.61
C CYS A 34 10.81 -0.23 -5.53
N GLU A 35 9.58 -0.07 -5.03
CA GLU A 35 8.37 -0.33 -5.83
C GLU A 35 8.16 0.71 -6.94
N ILE A 36 8.62 1.94 -6.76
CA ILE A 36 8.66 2.95 -7.84
C ILE A 36 9.59 2.48 -8.96
N ILE A 37 10.80 2.02 -8.60
CA ILE A 37 11.79 1.53 -9.56
C ILE A 37 11.30 0.26 -10.26
N HIS A 38 10.75 -0.71 -9.52
CA HIS A 38 10.19 -1.94 -10.07
C HIS A 38 9.02 -1.67 -11.04
N ALA A 39 8.22 -0.64 -10.78
CA ALA A 39 7.15 -0.20 -11.68
C ALA A 39 7.66 0.62 -12.88
N GLY A 40 8.99 0.80 -13.00
CA GLY A 40 9.64 1.51 -14.11
C GLY A 40 9.67 3.02 -13.96
N GLY A 41 9.34 3.56 -12.78
CA GLY A 41 9.43 4.99 -12.46
C GLY A 41 10.83 5.40 -12.03
N LYS A 42 11.03 6.70 -11.86
CA LYS A 42 12.24 7.32 -11.31
C LYS A 42 11.90 7.96 -9.97
N VAL A 43 12.79 7.76 -8.99
CA VAL A 43 12.57 8.31 -7.65
C VAL A 43 13.15 9.72 -7.56
N LYS A 44 12.35 10.63 -7.00
CA LYS A 44 12.80 11.94 -6.54
C LYS A 44 12.50 12.09 -5.06
N PHE A 45 13.50 12.45 -4.29
CA PHE A 45 13.34 12.66 -2.86
C PHE A 45 13.07 14.13 -2.55
N ARG A 46 12.03 14.39 -1.73
CA ARG A 46 11.85 15.68 -1.09
C ARG A 46 12.38 15.65 0.35
N PRO A 47 13.01 16.72 0.81
CA PRO A 47 13.47 16.82 2.20
C PRO A 47 12.30 16.61 3.18
N VAL A 48 12.64 16.07 4.36
CA VAL A 48 11.71 15.94 5.49
C VAL A 48 12.35 16.60 6.69
N GLU A 49 11.63 17.50 7.34
CA GLU A 49 12.07 18.08 8.59
C GLU A 49 12.07 17.01 9.70
N GLY A 50 13.12 17.02 10.52
CA GLY A 50 13.27 16.03 11.60
C GLY A 50 13.77 14.67 11.14
N LEU A 51 13.63 13.68 12.01
CA LEU A 51 14.15 12.32 11.84
C LEU A 51 13.05 11.28 11.56
N THR A 52 11.79 11.66 11.68
CA THR A 52 10.65 10.75 11.67
C THR A 52 9.71 11.03 10.50
N LEU A 53 8.98 9.99 10.08
CA LEU A 53 7.85 10.08 9.16
C LEU A 53 6.57 9.79 9.94
N LYS A 54 5.52 10.58 9.72
CA LYS A 54 4.23 10.43 10.38
C LYS A 54 3.09 10.29 9.37
N GLY A 55 2.16 9.39 9.66
CA GLY A 55 0.88 9.30 8.98
C GLY A 55 0.95 8.78 7.55
N ALA A 56 0.32 9.50 6.64
CA ALA A 56 0.20 9.13 5.24
C ALA A 56 0.70 10.25 4.33
N TYR A 57 1.21 9.88 3.16
CA TYR A 57 1.71 10.84 2.16
C TYR A 57 1.46 10.33 0.74
N GLN A 58 1.36 11.25 -0.19
CA GLN A 58 1.17 10.97 -1.60
C GLN A 58 2.51 10.67 -2.28
N LEU A 59 2.51 9.73 -3.22
CA LEU A 59 3.58 9.51 -4.18
C LEU A 59 3.29 10.41 -5.39
N GLU A 60 3.82 11.63 -5.36
CA GLU A 60 3.46 12.69 -6.30
C GLU A 60 4.08 12.47 -7.70
N PRO A 61 3.35 12.74 -8.80
CA PRO A 61 1.99 13.32 -8.89
C PRO A 61 0.86 12.27 -9.04
N THR A 62 1.06 11.03 -8.61
CA THR A 62 0.08 9.94 -8.78
C THR A 62 -1.08 10.06 -7.79
N LYS A 63 -2.13 9.22 -7.96
CA LYS A 63 -3.19 9.04 -6.96
C LYS A 63 -2.82 8.08 -5.83
N VAL A 64 -1.59 7.55 -5.83
CA VAL A 64 -1.14 6.55 -4.86
C VAL A 64 -0.69 7.22 -3.57
N TRP A 65 -1.18 6.71 -2.44
CA TRP A 65 -0.80 7.15 -1.10
C TRP A 65 -0.19 6.01 -0.31
N ASP A 66 0.96 6.25 0.28
CA ASP A 66 1.48 5.39 1.35
C ASP A 66 0.80 5.77 2.66
N SER A 67 0.00 4.85 3.18
CA SER A 67 -0.73 4.99 4.44
C SER A 67 -0.31 3.91 5.44
N ALA A 68 0.96 3.48 5.37
CA ALA A 68 1.49 2.45 6.26
C ALA A 68 1.43 2.83 7.73
N LEU A 69 1.47 4.12 8.06
CA LEU A 69 1.47 4.63 9.42
C LEU A 69 0.12 5.24 9.85
N ARG A 70 -0.93 5.06 9.02
CA ARG A 70 -2.29 5.52 9.32
C ARG A 70 -3.28 4.35 9.27
N PHE A 71 -4.05 4.18 10.33
CA PHE A 71 -5.19 3.26 10.36
C PHE A 71 -6.23 3.81 11.34
N THR A 72 -7.05 4.74 10.87
CA THR A 72 -8.04 5.48 11.67
C THR A 72 -9.41 5.45 10.99
N TYR A 73 -10.46 5.85 11.74
CA TYR A 73 -11.77 6.07 11.13
C TYR A 73 -11.69 7.19 10.09
N ASP A 74 -12.52 7.07 9.07
CA ASP A 74 -12.67 8.06 7.99
C ASP A 74 -11.36 8.51 7.33
N MET A 75 -10.35 7.61 7.35
CA MET A 75 -9.03 7.90 6.83
C MET A 75 -8.95 7.99 5.31
N TYR A 76 -9.97 7.48 4.61
CA TYR A 76 -9.93 7.41 3.16
C TYR A 76 -10.02 8.81 2.51
N ILE A 77 -9.11 9.08 1.60
CA ILE A 77 -9.08 10.30 0.80
C ILE A 77 -9.74 9.98 -0.56
N PRO A 78 -10.85 10.65 -0.92
CA PRO A 78 -11.53 10.39 -2.18
C PRO A 78 -10.63 10.54 -3.42
N ASN A 79 -10.91 9.75 -4.45
CA ASN A 79 -10.16 9.72 -5.72
C ASN A 79 -8.69 9.30 -5.58
N THR A 80 -8.35 8.49 -4.58
CA THR A 80 -6.99 7.99 -4.37
C THR A 80 -6.93 6.47 -4.32
N HIS A 81 -5.69 5.95 -4.33
CA HIS A 81 -5.35 4.56 -4.04
C HIS A 81 -4.50 4.53 -2.77
N MET A 82 -5.15 4.44 -1.61
CA MET A 82 -4.45 4.42 -0.33
C MET A 82 -3.98 3.00 0.01
N CYS A 83 -2.67 2.83 0.11
CA CYS A 83 -2.03 1.55 0.42
C CYS A 83 -1.77 1.45 1.92
N ILE A 84 -2.48 0.55 2.60
CA ILE A 84 -2.38 0.33 4.05
C ILE A 84 -1.61 -0.94 4.39
N SER A 85 -0.96 -0.95 5.56
CA SER A 85 -0.15 -2.05 6.04
C SER A 85 -0.71 -2.67 7.31
N PHE A 86 -0.77 -4.00 7.33
CA PHE A 86 -1.10 -4.80 8.51
C PHE A 86 0.13 -5.52 9.08
N THR A 87 1.33 -5.19 8.57
CA THR A 87 2.60 -5.84 8.91
C THR A 87 3.34 -5.04 9.98
N GLY A 88 3.78 -5.72 11.03
CA GLY A 88 4.67 -5.17 12.04
C GLY A 88 4.00 -4.96 13.41
N PRO A 89 4.82 -4.92 14.47
CA PRO A 89 4.34 -4.86 15.86
C PRO A 89 3.77 -3.49 16.26
N TYR A 90 4.15 -2.43 15.54
CA TYR A 90 3.76 -1.05 15.85
C TYR A 90 2.42 -0.63 15.23
N LYS A 91 1.82 -1.46 14.33
CA LYS A 91 0.57 -1.10 13.66
C LYS A 91 -0.61 -1.10 14.63
N HIS A 92 -1.57 -0.23 14.41
CA HIS A 92 -2.83 -0.25 15.15
C HIS A 92 -3.57 -1.58 14.93
N PHE A 93 -3.62 -2.05 13.69
CA PHE A 93 -4.18 -3.35 13.34
C PHE A 93 -3.06 -4.37 13.08
N LYS A 94 -2.87 -5.28 14.04
CA LYS A 94 -1.71 -6.20 14.10
C LYS A 94 -2.04 -7.56 13.52
N LEU A 95 -2.12 -7.67 12.21
CA LEU A 95 -2.36 -8.96 11.55
C LEU A 95 -1.07 -9.81 11.42
N GLY A 96 0.10 -9.17 11.50
CA GLY A 96 1.42 -9.80 11.35
C GLY A 96 1.95 -9.68 9.92
N LYS A 97 1.14 -9.94 8.91
CA LYS A 97 1.45 -9.72 7.49
C LYS A 97 0.18 -9.28 6.77
N GLY A 98 0.33 -8.63 5.63
CA GLY A 98 -0.80 -8.21 4.81
C GLY A 98 -0.83 -6.71 4.53
N GLY A 99 -1.63 -6.35 3.57
CA GLY A 99 -1.92 -4.97 3.18
C GLY A 99 -3.23 -4.88 2.41
N ALA A 100 -3.68 -3.67 2.16
CA ALA A 100 -4.85 -3.43 1.32
C ALA A 100 -4.69 -2.14 0.53
N ILE A 101 -5.47 -2.01 -0.54
CA ILE A 101 -5.66 -0.79 -1.30
C ILE A 101 -7.10 -0.32 -1.04
N LEU A 102 -7.26 0.89 -0.52
CA LEU A 102 -8.55 1.56 -0.45
C LEU A 102 -8.72 2.41 -1.71
N THR A 103 -9.83 2.26 -2.40
CA THR A 103 -10.12 3.02 -3.63
C THR A 103 -11.63 3.11 -3.86
N ASP A 104 -12.09 4.24 -4.38
CA ASP A 104 -13.45 4.47 -4.89
C ASP A 104 -13.52 4.32 -6.43
N ASP A 105 -12.40 4.12 -7.10
CA ASP A 105 -12.36 3.79 -8.53
C ASP A 105 -12.70 2.32 -8.75
N TYR A 106 -13.94 2.05 -9.19
CA TYR A 106 -14.41 0.69 -9.46
C TYR A 106 -13.62 -0.03 -10.56
N LYS A 107 -13.10 0.71 -11.56
CA LYS A 107 -12.26 0.13 -12.62
C LYS A 107 -10.92 -0.32 -12.06
N ALA A 108 -10.31 0.51 -11.22
CA ALA A 108 -9.09 0.17 -10.51
C ALA A 108 -9.30 -1.05 -9.60
N TYR A 109 -10.40 -1.10 -8.84
CA TYR A 109 -10.76 -2.25 -8.00
C TYR A 109 -10.82 -3.55 -8.79
N LEU A 110 -11.51 -3.57 -9.94
CA LEU A 110 -11.59 -4.75 -10.80
C LEU A 110 -10.22 -5.15 -11.36
N TRP A 111 -9.42 -4.16 -11.74
CA TRP A 111 -8.05 -4.41 -12.21
C TRP A 111 -7.18 -5.01 -11.10
N PHE A 112 -7.20 -4.45 -9.88
CA PHE A 112 -6.43 -4.95 -8.74
C PHE A 112 -6.84 -6.38 -8.34
N LYS A 113 -8.12 -6.72 -8.41
CA LYS A 113 -8.60 -8.08 -8.15
C LYS A 113 -7.94 -9.10 -9.08
N ARG A 114 -7.83 -8.78 -10.35
CA ARG A 114 -7.18 -9.62 -11.35
C ARG A 114 -5.66 -9.59 -11.24
N ALA A 115 -5.08 -8.39 -11.13
CA ALA A 115 -3.64 -8.19 -11.08
C ALA A 115 -2.98 -8.99 -9.95
N ARG A 116 -3.56 -9.00 -8.75
CA ARG A 116 -3.04 -9.76 -7.60
C ARG A 116 -3.18 -11.28 -7.73
N ASN A 117 -3.94 -11.78 -8.71
CA ASN A 117 -4.22 -13.18 -8.93
C ASN A 117 -3.81 -13.62 -10.35
N SER A 118 -2.57 -13.30 -10.73
CA SER A 118 -1.97 -13.68 -12.03
C SER A 118 -2.76 -13.21 -13.25
N GLY A 119 -3.53 -12.12 -13.16
CA GLY A 119 -4.37 -11.58 -14.21
C GLY A 119 -5.71 -12.31 -14.38
N ARG A 120 -5.99 -13.34 -13.58
CA ARG A 120 -7.15 -14.20 -13.71
C ARG A 120 -8.46 -13.50 -13.35
N ARG A 121 -9.53 -13.93 -14.01
CA ARG A 121 -10.92 -13.62 -13.65
C ARG A 121 -11.41 -14.54 -12.54
N GLU A 122 -12.50 -14.17 -11.89
CA GLU A 122 -13.20 -15.02 -10.91
C GLU A 122 -14.15 -15.98 -11.62
N CYS A 123 -13.59 -16.90 -12.40
CA CYS A 123 -14.31 -17.92 -13.14
C CYS A 123 -13.49 -19.22 -13.20
N SER A 124 -14.05 -20.29 -13.78
CA SER A 124 -13.31 -21.52 -14.01
C SER A 124 -12.14 -21.30 -14.97
N TYR A 125 -11.13 -22.17 -14.95
CA TYR A 125 -9.98 -22.07 -15.86
C TYR A 125 -10.40 -22.14 -17.36
N HIS A 126 -11.46 -22.88 -17.65
CA HIS A 126 -11.95 -23.07 -19.01
C HIS A 126 -12.67 -21.83 -19.57
N ASP A 127 -13.19 -20.98 -18.67
CA ASP A 127 -13.96 -19.79 -19.03
C ASP A 127 -13.11 -18.51 -18.96
N ASP A 128 -11.84 -18.62 -18.56
CA ASP A 128 -10.93 -17.49 -18.46
C ASP A 128 -10.24 -17.22 -19.80
N ASN A 129 -10.25 -15.98 -20.24
CA ASN A 129 -9.63 -15.58 -21.50
C ASN A 129 -8.12 -15.34 -21.39
N PHE A 130 -7.55 -15.31 -20.18
CA PHE A 130 -6.13 -15.02 -19.91
C PHE A 130 -5.61 -13.78 -20.65
N ASP A 131 -6.40 -12.72 -20.66
CA ASP A 131 -6.18 -11.47 -21.41
C ASP A 131 -5.45 -10.40 -20.63
N MET A 132 -4.92 -10.73 -19.45
CA MET A 132 -4.22 -9.80 -18.56
C MET A 132 -3.03 -10.48 -17.90
N LEU A 133 -1.87 -9.80 -17.90
CA LEU A 133 -0.74 -10.17 -17.05
C LEU A 133 -0.97 -9.71 -15.63
N GLY A 134 -0.56 -10.53 -14.67
CA GLY A 134 -0.69 -10.20 -13.25
C GLY A 134 0.38 -10.88 -12.41
N TRP A 135 0.22 -10.80 -11.11
CA TRP A 135 1.17 -11.31 -10.12
C TRP A 135 0.47 -12.20 -9.10
N ASN A 136 1.20 -13.05 -8.43
CA ASN A 136 0.70 -13.84 -7.32
C ASN A 136 0.93 -13.09 -6.00
N MET A 137 0.00 -12.19 -5.65
CA MET A 137 0.12 -11.24 -4.53
C MET A 137 -1.14 -11.20 -3.65
N TYR A 138 -1.97 -12.25 -3.69
CA TYR A 138 -3.16 -12.31 -2.85
C TYR A 138 -2.80 -12.66 -1.39
N MET A 139 -3.64 -12.22 -0.49
CA MET A 139 -3.55 -12.57 0.93
C MET A 139 -3.97 -14.03 1.11
N MET A 140 -3.21 -14.80 1.90
CA MET A 140 -3.57 -16.17 2.24
C MET A 140 -4.93 -16.22 2.94
N PRO A 141 -5.82 -17.16 2.60
CA PRO A 141 -7.17 -17.26 3.19
C PRO A 141 -7.17 -17.33 4.72
N GLU A 142 -6.24 -18.05 5.32
CA GLU A 142 -6.09 -18.17 6.78
C GLU A 142 -5.80 -16.81 7.42
N LEU A 143 -4.92 -16.03 6.79
CA LEU A 143 -4.58 -14.69 7.25
C LEU A 143 -5.74 -13.71 7.06
N ALA A 144 -6.46 -13.82 5.94
CA ALA A 144 -7.66 -13.02 5.69
C ALA A 144 -8.77 -13.31 6.70
N THR A 145 -8.99 -14.60 7.03
CA THR A 145 -9.96 -15.02 8.04
C THR A 145 -9.60 -14.46 9.42
N ARG A 146 -8.33 -14.60 9.83
CA ARG A 146 -7.84 -13.98 11.07
C ARG A 146 -8.05 -12.47 11.07
N GLY A 147 -7.78 -11.81 9.94
CA GLY A 147 -7.99 -10.38 9.79
C GLY A 147 -9.45 -9.96 9.99
N LEU A 148 -10.39 -10.71 9.41
CA LEU A 148 -11.83 -10.45 9.58
C LEU A 148 -12.28 -10.61 11.05
N LEU A 149 -11.78 -11.63 11.75
CA LEU A 149 -12.09 -11.84 13.16
C LEU A 149 -11.54 -10.71 14.04
N LEU A 150 -10.28 -10.32 13.82
CA LEU A 150 -9.65 -9.20 14.54
C LEU A 150 -10.36 -7.88 14.24
N MET A 151 -10.81 -7.66 12.99
CA MET A 151 -11.52 -6.45 12.61
C MET A 151 -12.86 -6.35 13.35
N ARG A 152 -13.61 -7.45 13.49
CA ARG A 152 -14.83 -7.48 14.28
C ARG A 152 -14.58 -7.11 15.75
N GLN A 153 -13.50 -7.64 16.35
CA GLN A 153 -13.11 -7.28 17.71
C GLN A 153 -12.73 -5.81 17.81
N PHE A 154 -11.96 -5.32 16.85
CA PHE A 154 -11.51 -3.93 16.77
C PHE A 154 -12.67 -2.92 16.72
N TYR A 155 -13.76 -3.25 16.01
CA TYR A 155 -14.96 -2.41 15.97
C TYR A 155 -15.83 -2.50 17.22
N ASN A 156 -15.81 -3.64 17.92
CA ASN A 156 -16.72 -3.91 19.05
C ASN A 156 -16.15 -3.51 20.41
N LEU A 157 -14.82 -3.30 20.53
CA LEU A 157 -14.16 -2.95 21.77
C LEU A 157 -13.79 -1.45 21.77
N PRO A 158 -14.45 -0.61 22.63
CA PRO A 158 -14.18 0.83 22.68
C PRO A 158 -12.70 1.17 22.89
N ASP A 159 -12.00 0.40 23.74
CA ASP A 159 -10.61 0.61 24.11
C ASP A 159 -9.60 0.18 23.03
N MET A 160 -10.04 -0.59 22.02
CA MET A 160 -9.19 -1.02 20.90
C MET A 160 -9.37 -0.16 19.65
N LYS A 161 -10.31 0.78 19.66
CA LYS A 161 -10.46 1.73 18.57
C LYS A 161 -9.23 2.63 18.55
N PRO A 162 -8.55 2.79 17.40
CA PRO A 162 -7.50 3.81 17.31
C PRO A 162 -8.13 5.13 17.71
N LYS A 163 -7.50 5.85 18.61
CA LYS A 163 -7.94 7.20 18.94
C LYS A 163 -8.02 7.98 17.64
N HIS A 164 -9.11 8.70 17.45
CA HIS A 164 -9.31 9.51 16.25
C HIS A 164 -8.04 10.34 15.98
N ASN A 165 -7.49 10.22 14.77
CA ASN A 165 -6.35 11.00 14.27
C ASN A 165 -4.95 10.71 14.88
N GLU A 166 -4.74 9.60 15.55
CA GLU A 166 -3.37 9.21 15.92
C GLU A 166 -2.69 8.49 14.74
N ASP A 167 -1.93 9.24 13.97
CA ASP A 167 -0.97 8.66 13.04
C ASP A 167 0.22 8.09 13.82
N LEU A 168 0.72 6.94 13.38
CA LEU A 168 1.99 6.44 13.87
C LEU A 168 3.13 7.29 13.32
N GLU A 169 4.20 7.37 14.11
CA GLU A 169 5.42 8.08 13.76
C GLU A 169 6.62 7.16 13.94
N LEU A 170 7.44 7.01 12.92
CA LEU A 170 8.62 6.13 12.94
C LEU A 170 9.86 6.85 12.41
N PRO A 171 11.03 6.60 13.04
CA PRO A 171 12.30 7.07 12.52
C PRO A 171 12.72 6.23 11.30
N TYR A 172 13.00 6.90 10.20
CA TYR A 172 13.56 6.27 9.01
C TYR A 172 14.88 6.92 8.61
N PRO A 173 15.83 6.15 8.06
CA PRO A 173 17.03 6.72 7.48
C PRO A 173 16.69 7.63 6.31
N ASP A 174 17.56 8.58 6.02
CA ASP A 174 17.48 9.42 4.84
C ASP A 174 17.92 8.61 3.61
N LEU A 175 16.94 8.15 2.83
CA LEU A 175 17.17 7.28 1.68
C LEU A 175 17.78 8.00 0.48
N SER A 176 17.73 9.34 0.43
CA SER A 176 18.36 10.12 -0.64
C SER A 176 19.90 9.99 -0.68
N LYS A 177 20.49 9.49 0.40
CA LYS A 177 21.94 9.26 0.53
C LYS A 177 22.43 7.95 -0.10
N PHE A 178 21.51 7.10 -0.57
CA PHE A 178 21.83 5.78 -1.11
C PHE A 178 21.65 5.75 -2.62
N GLU A 179 22.74 5.58 -3.36
CA GLU A 179 22.77 5.58 -4.83
C GLU A 179 21.82 4.56 -5.46
N VAL A 180 21.53 3.44 -4.78
CA VAL A 180 20.64 2.40 -5.29
C VAL A 180 19.23 2.93 -5.63
N TYR A 181 18.80 4.02 -5.01
CA TYR A 181 17.48 4.63 -5.24
C TYR A 181 17.50 5.84 -6.19
N THR A 182 18.69 6.30 -6.61
CA THR A 182 18.87 7.53 -7.41
C THR A 182 19.42 7.27 -8.81
N ARG A 183 19.52 6.02 -9.21
CA ARG A 183 20.01 5.57 -10.53
C ARG A 183 18.99 5.71 -11.64
#